data_aed0f41e7ad298fd7c3fdc7dba29ca59
#
_entry.id   aed0f41e7ad298fd7c3fdc7dba29ca59
#
_cell.length_a   1.000
_cell.length_b   1.000
_cell.length_c   1.000
_cell.angle_alpha   90.00
_cell.angle_beta   90.00
_cell.angle_gamma   90.00
#
_symmetry.space_group_name_H-M   'P 1'
#
loop_
_entity.id
_entity.type
_entity.pdbx_description
1 polymer ?
#
loop_
_entity_poly.entity_id
_entity_poly.type
_entity_poly.pdbx_seq_one_letter_code
_entity_poly.pdbx_strand_id
1 'polypeptide(L)'
;MGNFIINKDIKRVPVELVDRFRRLHPSTLGHLRDGVFLTSLRPNKRPIRIVGPALTVRIPHLDSTAVHLSLDVAQPGDVIVVSMSGDYSRACWGGMVTYAAAKKGIAGAIIDGCICDVEEILGLDFPVFSRGISPLTTRILGIEGEIGFTVAIDGVPINSGDLVFADDDGVAILSQQYAEQIADILESKENGESETKRKIDSGIPLSEISGAARFLKGGE
;
A
#
# COMPACT_ATOMS: atom_id res chain seq x y z
N MET A 1 14.39 -23.79 18.53
CA MET A 1 13.14 -23.33 17.91
C MET A 1 13.30 -21.85 17.57
N GLY A 2 12.86 -21.43 16.39
CA GLY A 2 12.95 -20.03 15.99
C GLY A 2 12.04 -19.13 16.83
N ASN A 3 12.38 -17.84 16.91
CA ASN A 3 11.60 -16.84 17.66
C ASN A 3 10.52 -16.23 16.77
N PHE A 4 9.41 -16.96 16.58
CA PHE A 4 8.26 -16.44 15.83
C PHE A 4 7.18 -15.96 16.78
N ILE A 5 6.72 -14.73 16.57
CA ILE A 5 5.61 -14.13 17.31
C ILE A 5 4.49 -13.86 16.32
N ILE A 6 3.31 -14.47 16.55
CA ILE A 6 2.18 -14.41 15.62
C ILE A 6 0.94 -13.91 16.36
N ASN A 7 0.47 -12.74 15.98
CA ASN A 7 -0.85 -12.24 16.37
C ASN A 7 -1.86 -12.61 15.28
N LYS A 8 -2.86 -13.42 15.63
CA LYS A 8 -3.96 -13.82 14.74
C LYS A 8 -5.23 -13.01 14.94
N ASP A 9 -5.31 -12.29 16.06
CA ASP A 9 -6.46 -11.44 16.39
C ASP A 9 -6.27 -10.05 15.79
N ILE A 10 -6.57 -9.95 14.50
CA ILE A 10 -6.40 -8.71 13.72
C ILE A 10 -7.78 -8.13 13.43
N LYS A 11 -8.04 -6.96 13.98
CA LYS A 11 -9.23 -6.18 13.64
C LYS A 11 -9.01 -5.53 12.27
N ARG A 12 -9.74 -5.95 11.28
CA ARG A 12 -9.67 -5.44 9.90
C ARG A 12 -10.65 -4.30 9.67
N VAL A 13 -10.32 -3.38 8.77
CA VAL A 13 -11.30 -2.40 8.28
C VAL A 13 -12.48 -3.12 7.63
N PRO A 14 -13.74 -2.61 7.78
CA PRO A 14 -14.92 -3.17 7.14
C PRO A 14 -14.79 -3.21 5.61
N VAL A 15 -15.36 -4.24 4.99
CA VAL A 15 -15.33 -4.42 3.52
C VAL A 15 -16.01 -3.25 2.80
N GLU A 16 -17.06 -2.70 3.36
CA GLU A 16 -17.79 -1.55 2.82
C GLU A 16 -16.88 -0.32 2.71
N LEU A 17 -15.98 -0.14 3.69
CA LEU A 17 -15.00 0.94 3.66
C LEU A 17 -13.91 0.69 2.62
N VAL A 18 -13.42 -0.56 2.49
CA VAL A 18 -12.50 -0.96 1.42
C VAL A 18 -13.11 -0.66 0.05
N ASP A 19 -14.40 -0.98 -0.17
CA ASP A 19 -15.09 -0.73 -1.44
C ASP A 19 -15.25 0.76 -1.77
N ARG A 20 -15.37 1.62 -0.78
CA ARG A 20 -15.32 3.08 -0.97
C ARG A 20 -13.96 3.50 -1.52
N PHE A 21 -12.85 3.09 -0.86
CA PHE A 21 -11.50 3.45 -1.26
C PHE A 21 -11.08 2.87 -2.61
N ARG A 22 -11.67 1.79 -3.08
CA ARG A 22 -11.42 1.26 -4.44
C ARG A 22 -11.77 2.25 -5.56
N ARG A 23 -12.61 3.25 -5.28
CA ARG A 23 -13.06 4.29 -6.23
C ARG A 23 -12.35 5.62 -6.06
N LEU A 24 -11.57 5.78 -5.00
CA LEU A 24 -10.86 7.00 -4.65
C LEU A 24 -9.39 6.94 -5.10
N HIS A 25 -8.69 8.08 -5.04
CA HIS A 25 -7.31 8.19 -5.50
C HIS A 25 -6.38 8.66 -4.37
N PRO A 26 -5.21 8.00 -4.16
CA PRO A 26 -4.20 8.44 -3.20
C PRO A 26 -3.73 9.88 -3.42
N SER A 27 -3.66 10.35 -4.68
CA SER A 27 -3.28 11.73 -5.00
C SER A 27 -4.25 12.77 -4.41
N THR A 28 -5.55 12.46 -4.32
CA THR A 28 -6.53 13.34 -3.64
C THR A 28 -6.22 13.45 -2.15
N LEU A 29 -5.77 12.36 -1.51
CA LEU A 29 -5.32 12.37 -0.12
C LEU A 29 -4.06 13.22 0.06
N GLY A 30 -3.15 13.25 -0.92
CA GLY A 30 -1.94 14.07 -0.92
C GLY A 30 -2.19 15.57 -0.77
N HIS A 31 -3.39 16.06 -1.11
CA HIS A 31 -3.79 17.44 -0.82
C HIS A 31 -4.20 17.69 0.65
N LEU A 32 -4.26 16.64 1.47
CA LEU A 32 -4.74 16.74 2.85
C LEU A 32 -3.70 16.34 3.89
N ARG A 33 -2.82 15.41 3.56
CA ARG A 33 -1.85 14.81 4.48
C ARG A 33 -0.56 14.44 3.76
N ASP A 34 0.59 14.61 4.43
CA ASP A 34 1.91 14.26 3.90
C ASP A 34 2.46 12.95 4.51
N GLY A 35 2.34 12.74 5.80
CA GLY A 35 3.03 11.70 6.57
C GLY A 35 2.42 10.29 6.52
N VAL A 36 1.70 9.93 5.46
CA VAL A 36 1.03 8.63 5.32
C VAL A 36 1.48 7.85 4.07
N PHE A 37 2.41 8.41 3.29
CA PHE A 37 2.82 7.84 2.01
C PHE A 37 4.13 7.05 2.10
N LEU A 38 4.18 5.90 1.41
CA LEU A 38 5.38 5.09 1.24
C LEU A 38 6.04 5.49 -0.09
N THR A 39 6.96 6.45 -0.04
CA THR A 39 7.48 7.12 -1.23
C THR A 39 8.63 6.40 -1.92
N SER A 40 9.27 5.45 -1.25
CA SER A 40 10.39 4.69 -1.78
C SER A 40 10.00 3.46 -2.61
N LEU A 41 8.72 3.07 -2.56
CA LEU A 41 8.22 1.88 -3.22
C LEU A 41 7.77 2.16 -4.66
N ARG A 42 7.90 1.17 -5.51
CA ARG A 42 7.50 1.25 -6.93
C ARG A 42 6.61 0.06 -7.28
N PRO A 43 5.59 0.26 -8.14
CA PRO A 43 4.72 -0.80 -8.59
C PRO A 43 5.45 -1.74 -9.58
N ASN A 44 5.11 -3.03 -9.53
CA ASN A 44 5.62 -4.02 -10.48
C ASN A 44 4.99 -3.92 -11.87
N LYS A 45 3.83 -3.28 -11.97
CA LYS A 45 3.06 -3.07 -13.22
C LYS A 45 2.24 -1.79 -13.17
N ARG A 46 1.74 -1.36 -14.32
CA ARG A 46 0.71 -0.32 -14.47
C ARG A 46 -0.30 -0.74 -15.54
N PRO A 47 -1.60 -0.45 -15.39
CA PRO A 47 -2.21 0.16 -14.21
C PRO A 47 -2.18 -0.79 -13.00
N ILE A 48 -2.13 -0.21 -11.80
CA ILE A 48 -2.14 -0.95 -10.54
C ILE A 48 -3.11 -0.33 -9.55
N ARG A 49 -3.78 -1.17 -8.77
CA ARG A 49 -4.58 -0.76 -7.61
C ARG A 49 -4.54 -1.83 -6.53
N ILE A 50 -4.26 -1.40 -5.30
CA ILE A 50 -4.28 -2.24 -4.11
C ILE A 50 -5.07 -1.51 -3.03
N VAL A 51 -6.17 -2.10 -2.58
CA VAL A 51 -6.96 -1.58 -1.45
C VAL A 51 -7.37 -2.75 -0.57
N GLY A 52 -6.99 -2.70 0.70
CA GLY A 52 -7.34 -3.74 1.65
C GLY A 52 -6.67 -3.55 3.01
N PRO A 53 -7.09 -4.31 4.04
CA PRO A 53 -6.47 -4.28 5.34
C PRO A 53 -5.04 -4.85 5.29
N ALA A 54 -4.10 -4.20 5.95
CA ALA A 54 -2.73 -4.67 6.07
C ALA A 54 -2.65 -5.92 6.94
N LEU A 55 -1.92 -6.94 6.50
CA LEU A 55 -1.32 -7.95 7.35
C LEU A 55 0.19 -7.72 7.39
N THR A 56 0.69 -7.21 8.49
CA THR A 56 2.09 -6.84 8.65
C THR A 56 2.97 -8.03 8.99
N VAL A 57 4.15 -8.07 8.40
CA VAL A 57 5.17 -9.10 8.59
C VAL A 57 6.53 -8.43 8.77
N ARG A 58 7.26 -8.78 9.82
CA ARG A 58 8.66 -8.39 9.99
C ARG A 58 9.56 -9.61 9.88
N ILE A 59 10.59 -9.50 9.06
CA ILE A 59 11.59 -10.57 8.89
C ILE A 59 13.01 -10.02 9.11
N PRO A 60 13.93 -10.83 9.62
CA PRO A 60 15.36 -10.51 9.59
C PRO A 60 15.89 -10.72 8.16
N HIS A 61 16.90 -9.95 7.76
CA HIS A 61 17.43 -9.80 6.41
C HIS A 61 17.39 -11.03 5.50
N LEU A 62 17.82 -12.21 5.96
CA LEU A 62 18.00 -13.40 5.14
C LEU A 62 16.87 -14.42 5.28
N ASP A 63 16.08 -14.38 6.36
CA ASP A 63 15.06 -15.39 6.67
C ASP A 63 13.66 -14.93 6.27
N SER A 64 13.07 -15.55 5.26
CA SER A 64 11.68 -15.29 4.85
C SER A 64 10.66 -16.27 5.44
N THR A 65 11.00 -17.04 6.46
CA THR A 65 10.08 -18.02 7.07
C THR A 65 8.76 -17.36 7.47
N ALA A 66 8.78 -16.17 8.10
CA ALA A 66 7.55 -15.48 8.50
C ALA A 66 6.71 -15.00 7.30
N VAL A 67 7.29 -14.72 6.14
CA VAL A 67 6.54 -14.40 4.92
C VAL A 67 5.68 -15.59 4.50
N HIS A 68 6.24 -16.80 4.50
CA HIS A 68 5.48 -18.02 4.19
C HIS A 68 4.39 -18.29 5.24
N LEU A 69 4.73 -18.18 6.54
CA LEU A 69 3.77 -18.36 7.63
C LEU A 69 2.65 -17.30 7.63
N SER A 70 2.90 -16.11 7.09
CA SER A 70 1.88 -15.06 7.03
C SER A 70 0.69 -15.44 6.17
N LEU A 71 0.92 -16.27 5.14
CA LEU A 71 -0.16 -16.77 4.29
C LEU A 71 -1.15 -17.66 5.06
N ASP A 72 -0.72 -18.33 6.15
CA ASP A 72 -1.63 -19.11 7.00
C ASP A 72 -2.54 -18.21 7.85
N VAL A 73 -2.09 -17.01 8.17
CA VAL A 73 -2.82 -16.01 8.98
C VAL A 73 -3.71 -15.10 8.12
N ALA A 74 -3.26 -14.82 6.90
CA ALA A 74 -3.92 -13.93 5.96
C ALA A 74 -5.35 -14.38 5.61
N GLN A 75 -6.24 -13.43 5.38
CA GLN A 75 -7.60 -13.64 4.89
C GLN A 75 -7.76 -13.07 3.47
N PRO A 76 -8.75 -13.55 2.68
CA PRO A 76 -9.05 -12.94 1.39
C PRO A 76 -9.30 -11.44 1.53
N GLY A 77 -8.71 -10.65 0.63
CA GLY A 77 -8.76 -9.20 0.64
C GLY A 77 -7.67 -8.51 1.48
N ASP A 78 -6.89 -9.24 2.29
CA ASP A 78 -5.73 -8.67 2.98
C ASP A 78 -4.65 -8.21 1.98
N VAL A 79 -3.87 -7.22 2.40
CA VAL A 79 -2.62 -6.81 1.75
C VAL A 79 -1.45 -7.22 2.64
N ILE A 80 -0.55 -8.06 2.13
CA ILE A 80 0.63 -8.46 2.88
C ILE A 80 1.65 -7.32 2.87
N VAL A 81 2.03 -6.82 4.04
CA VAL A 81 2.99 -5.72 4.20
C VAL A 81 4.24 -6.25 4.88
N VAL A 82 5.35 -6.37 4.15
CA VAL A 82 6.59 -6.96 4.65
C VAL A 82 7.64 -5.88 4.91
N SER A 83 8.13 -5.83 6.15
CA SER A 83 9.34 -5.09 6.51
C SER A 83 10.53 -6.06 6.59
N MET A 84 11.58 -5.78 5.82
CA MET A 84 12.82 -6.55 5.80
C MET A 84 13.88 -6.01 6.76
N SER A 85 13.50 -5.24 7.76
CA SER A 85 14.40 -4.71 8.79
C SER A 85 15.62 -3.94 8.23
N GLY A 86 15.43 -3.26 7.07
CA GLY A 86 16.47 -2.45 6.43
C GLY A 86 17.31 -3.17 5.36
N ASP A 87 17.05 -4.42 5.03
CA ASP A 87 17.65 -5.07 3.86
C ASP A 87 16.86 -4.74 2.59
N TYR A 88 17.38 -3.82 1.80
CA TYR A 88 16.77 -3.39 0.54
C TYR A 88 17.37 -4.07 -0.69
N SER A 89 18.26 -5.04 -0.50
CA SER A 89 18.97 -5.72 -1.59
C SER A 89 18.41 -7.11 -1.91
N ARG A 90 17.79 -7.76 -0.93
CA ARG A 90 17.28 -9.12 -1.09
C ARG A 90 15.79 -9.14 -1.46
N ALA A 91 15.43 -10.15 -2.25
CA ALA A 91 14.05 -10.46 -2.58
C ALA A 91 13.49 -11.48 -1.58
N CYS A 92 12.44 -11.07 -0.84
CA CYS A 92 11.69 -11.97 0.04
C CYS A 92 10.36 -12.42 -0.56
N TRP A 93 10.01 -11.89 -1.72
CA TRP A 93 8.76 -12.17 -2.43
C TRP A 93 9.05 -12.57 -3.86
N GLY A 94 8.56 -13.73 -4.28
CA GLY A 94 8.77 -14.29 -5.62
C GLY A 94 7.52 -15.01 -6.14
N GLY A 95 7.67 -15.76 -7.23
CA GLY A 95 6.58 -16.40 -7.96
C GLY A 95 5.73 -17.33 -7.11
N MET A 96 6.35 -18.25 -6.35
CA MET A 96 5.60 -19.24 -5.55
C MET A 96 4.79 -18.61 -4.42
N VAL A 97 5.34 -17.60 -3.74
CA VAL A 97 4.62 -16.85 -2.70
C VAL A 97 3.46 -16.10 -3.33
N THR A 98 3.68 -15.47 -4.49
CA THR A 98 2.64 -14.79 -5.27
C THR A 98 1.52 -15.75 -5.68
N TYR A 99 1.87 -16.93 -6.19
CA TYR A 99 0.87 -17.94 -6.58
C TYR A 99 -0.02 -18.33 -5.40
N ALA A 100 0.60 -18.62 -4.25
CA ALA A 100 -0.13 -18.97 -3.03
C ALA A 100 -1.02 -17.82 -2.52
N ALA A 101 -0.51 -16.58 -2.56
CA ALA A 101 -1.27 -15.37 -2.19
C ALA A 101 -2.47 -15.15 -3.12
N ALA A 102 -2.27 -15.25 -4.44
CA ALA A 102 -3.34 -15.12 -5.44
C ALA A 102 -4.43 -16.18 -5.25
N LYS A 103 -4.05 -17.45 -5.02
CA LYS A 103 -5.01 -18.54 -4.73
C LYS A 103 -5.81 -18.32 -3.47
N LYS A 104 -5.23 -17.63 -2.49
CA LYS A 104 -5.91 -17.27 -1.24
C LYS A 104 -6.77 -16.01 -1.35
N GLY A 105 -6.76 -15.32 -2.47
CA GLY A 105 -7.52 -14.08 -2.68
C GLY A 105 -6.93 -12.86 -1.99
N ILE A 106 -5.61 -12.84 -1.76
CA ILE A 106 -4.88 -11.70 -1.22
C ILE A 106 -4.94 -10.55 -2.23
N ALA A 107 -5.22 -9.33 -1.78
CA ALA A 107 -5.43 -8.18 -2.65
C ALA A 107 -4.14 -7.62 -3.26
N GLY A 108 -2.99 -7.89 -2.66
CA GLY A 108 -1.69 -7.43 -3.15
C GLY A 108 -0.61 -7.52 -2.08
N ALA A 109 0.59 -7.06 -2.42
CA ALA A 109 1.71 -7.03 -1.48
C ALA A 109 2.47 -5.70 -1.51
N ILE A 110 2.95 -5.28 -0.35
CA ILE A 110 3.80 -4.11 -0.12
C ILE A 110 5.10 -4.63 0.51
N ILE A 111 6.20 -4.55 -0.22
CA ILE A 111 7.47 -5.17 0.15
C ILE A 111 8.53 -4.09 0.38
N ASP A 112 8.94 -3.89 1.64
CA ASP A 112 10.03 -2.99 2.02
C ASP A 112 11.39 -3.64 1.75
N GLY A 113 11.57 -4.11 0.52
CA GLY A 113 12.71 -4.83 -0.01
C GLY A 113 12.52 -5.12 -1.49
N CYS A 114 13.28 -6.06 -2.04
CA CYS A 114 13.13 -6.47 -3.44
C CYS A 114 12.16 -7.64 -3.62
N ILE A 115 11.73 -7.79 -4.89
CA ILE A 115 11.02 -8.97 -5.40
C ILE A 115 11.86 -9.68 -6.44
N CYS A 116 11.57 -10.95 -6.73
CA CYS A 116 12.13 -11.73 -7.84
C CYS A 116 11.01 -12.37 -8.67
N ASP A 117 11.37 -13.17 -9.66
CA ASP A 117 10.45 -13.93 -10.52
C ASP A 117 9.36 -13.03 -11.15
N VAL A 118 9.77 -11.85 -11.63
CA VAL A 118 8.86 -10.77 -12.07
C VAL A 118 7.94 -11.22 -13.19
N GLU A 119 8.45 -12.04 -14.13
CA GLU A 119 7.65 -12.58 -15.24
C GLU A 119 6.48 -13.43 -14.72
N GLU A 120 6.73 -14.26 -13.70
CA GLU A 120 5.70 -15.10 -13.09
C GLU A 120 4.67 -14.25 -12.32
N ILE A 121 5.14 -13.24 -11.56
CA ILE A 121 4.26 -12.30 -10.85
C ILE A 121 3.34 -11.55 -11.83
N LEU A 122 3.89 -11.08 -12.95
CA LEU A 122 3.14 -10.40 -13.99
C LEU A 122 2.13 -11.33 -14.67
N GLY A 123 2.53 -12.59 -14.93
CA GLY A 123 1.66 -13.62 -15.50
C GLY A 123 0.45 -13.97 -14.62
N LEU A 124 0.60 -13.81 -13.31
CA LEU A 124 -0.48 -13.99 -12.33
C LEU A 124 -1.36 -12.73 -12.16
N ASP A 125 -1.02 -11.64 -12.84
CA ASP A 125 -1.67 -10.32 -12.69
C ASP A 125 -1.70 -9.80 -11.25
N PHE A 126 -0.77 -10.26 -10.38
CA PHE A 126 -0.76 -9.95 -8.97
C PHE A 126 -0.05 -8.62 -8.70
N PRO A 127 -0.73 -7.66 -8.01
CA PRO A 127 -0.18 -6.34 -7.79
C PRO A 127 0.81 -6.33 -6.60
N VAL A 128 2.00 -5.78 -6.83
CA VAL A 128 3.05 -5.63 -5.81
C VAL A 128 3.70 -4.26 -5.89
N PHE A 129 3.90 -3.62 -4.74
CA PHE A 129 4.85 -2.52 -4.58
C PHE A 129 6.10 -3.02 -3.88
N SER A 130 7.27 -2.62 -4.37
CA SER A 130 8.57 -3.01 -3.80
C SER A 130 9.59 -1.90 -3.95
N ARG A 131 10.73 -2.03 -3.28
CA ARG A 131 11.87 -1.12 -3.51
C ARG A 131 12.57 -1.40 -4.83
N GLY A 132 12.46 -2.61 -5.36
CA GLY A 132 13.10 -2.99 -6.61
C GLY A 132 13.03 -4.49 -6.89
N ILE A 133 13.86 -4.90 -7.85
CA ILE A 133 13.97 -6.28 -8.31
C ILE A 133 15.39 -6.77 -8.02
N SER A 134 15.53 -7.99 -7.52
CA SER A 134 16.83 -8.59 -7.23
C SER A 134 16.82 -10.10 -7.42
N PRO A 135 17.83 -10.71 -8.06
CA PRO A 135 18.01 -12.15 -8.06
C PRO A 135 18.58 -12.69 -6.74
N LEU A 136 19.02 -11.80 -5.84
CA LEU A 136 19.52 -12.18 -4.53
C LEU A 136 18.34 -12.44 -3.59
N THR A 137 18.00 -13.71 -3.38
CA THR A 137 16.83 -14.11 -2.60
C THR A 137 17.13 -14.31 -1.11
N THR A 138 16.07 -14.33 -0.31
CA THR A 138 16.06 -14.83 1.07
C THR A 138 15.97 -16.36 1.09
N ARG A 139 15.95 -16.96 2.29
CA ARG A 139 15.85 -18.40 2.52
C ARG A 139 14.88 -18.70 3.65
N ILE A 140 14.45 -19.96 3.73
CA ILE A 140 13.67 -20.48 4.86
C ILE A 140 14.65 -21.02 5.89
N LEU A 141 14.93 -20.26 6.93
CA LEU A 141 15.94 -20.61 7.93
C LEU A 141 15.36 -20.91 9.33
N GLY A 142 14.12 -20.48 9.59
CA GLY A 142 13.46 -20.71 10.85
C GLY A 142 14.10 -19.95 12.03
N ILE A 143 14.65 -18.77 11.79
CA ILE A 143 15.37 -17.98 12.82
C ILE A 143 14.38 -17.21 13.68
N GLU A 144 13.72 -16.21 13.08
CA GLU A 144 12.74 -15.36 13.77
C GLU A 144 11.81 -14.63 12.79
N GLY A 145 10.75 -14.05 13.33
CA GLY A 145 9.87 -13.17 12.57
C GLY A 145 8.63 -12.80 13.36
N GLU A 146 7.98 -11.74 12.94
CA GLU A 146 6.75 -11.25 13.57
C GLU A 146 5.64 -11.13 12.51
N ILE A 147 4.43 -11.54 12.88
CA ILE A 147 3.24 -11.43 12.03
C ILE A 147 2.14 -10.79 12.85
N GLY A 148 1.50 -9.74 12.29
CA GLY A 148 0.39 -9.07 12.95
C GLY A 148 0.77 -7.98 13.96
N PHE A 149 2.03 -7.54 13.95
CA PHE A 149 2.53 -6.46 14.81
C PHE A 149 2.91 -5.24 13.99
N THR A 150 3.07 -4.10 14.64
CA THR A 150 3.44 -2.84 13.98
C THR A 150 4.79 -2.94 13.30
N VAL A 151 4.83 -2.54 12.03
CA VAL A 151 6.07 -2.31 11.28
C VAL A 151 6.18 -0.84 10.89
N ALA A 152 7.34 -0.40 10.41
CA ALA A 152 7.52 0.93 9.85
C ALA A 152 8.19 0.84 8.48
N ILE A 153 7.66 1.56 7.50
CA ILE A 153 8.23 1.71 6.15
C ILE A 153 8.26 3.21 5.83
N ASP A 154 9.39 3.72 5.37
CA ASP A 154 9.59 5.15 5.09
C ASP A 154 9.26 6.08 6.28
N GLY A 155 9.40 5.58 7.51
CA GLY A 155 9.02 6.30 8.72
C GLY A 155 7.52 6.29 9.04
N VAL A 156 6.69 5.67 8.21
CA VAL A 156 5.25 5.52 8.44
C VAL A 156 5.00 4.25 9.24
N PRO A 157 4.42 4.35 10.46
CA PRO A 157 4.01 3.19 11.22
C PRO A 157 2.77 2.54 10.58
N ILE A 158 2.77 1.21 10.49
CA ILE A 158 1.71 0.41 9.89
C ILE A 158 1.30 -0.66 10.88
N ASN A 159 0.07 -0.63 11.35
CA ASN A 159 -0.49 -1.67 12.19
C ASN A 159 -1.23 -2.70 11.33
N SER A 160 -1.23 -3.96 11.76
CA SER A 160 -2.12 -4.93 11.12
C SER A 160 -3.57 -4.48 11.26
N GLY A 161 -4.28 -4.52 10.12
CA GLY A 161 -5.64 -4.03 9.99
C GLY A 161 -5.77 -2.59 9.51
N ASP A 162 -4.71 -1.77 9.49
CA ASP A 162 -4.74 -0.47 8.84
C ASP A 162 -5.06 -0.61 7.34
N LEU A 163 -5.68 0.40 6.75
CA LEU A 163 -6.02 0.36 5.33
C LEU A 163 -4.80 0.70 4.47
N VAL A 164 -4.41 -0.23 3.61
CA VAL A 164 -3.53 0.05 2.47
C VAL A 164 -4.38 0.61 1.35
N PHE A 165 -3.97 1.76 0.82
CA PHE A 165 -4.65 2.48 -0.24
C PHE A 165 -3.63 2.90 -1.28
N ALA A 166 -3.60 2.21 -2.43
CA ALA A 166 -2.55 2.37 -3.44
C ALA A 166 -3.08 2.29 -4.87
N ASP A 167 -2.47 3.09 -5.73
CA ASP A 167 -2.66 3.07 -7.18
C ASP A 167 -1.36 3.44 -7.93
N ASP A 168 -1.47 3.83 -9.21
CA ASP A 168 -0.32 4.20 -10.05
C ASP A 168 0.55 5.33 -9.49
N ASP A 169 0.00 6.19 -8.63
CA ASP A 169 0.70 7.33 -8.02
C ASP A 169 1.53 6.92 -6.80
N GLY A 170 1.12 5.86 -6.09
CA GLY A 170 1.86 5.38 -4.92
C GLY A 170 1.00 4.68 -3.87
N VAL A 171 1.57 4.53 -2.68
CA VAL A 171 0.98 3.81 -1.55
C VAL A 171 0.75 4.76 -0.39
N ALA A 172 -0.46 4.78 0.13
CA ALA A 172 -0.84 5.43 1.38
C ALA A 172 -1.29 4.40 2.42
N ILE A 173 -1.02 4.70 3.69
CA ILE A 173 -1.48 3.91 4.83
C ILE A 173 -2.42 4.77 5.68
N LEU A 174 -3.59 4.25 5.97
CA LEU A 174 -4.60 4.95 6.77
C LEU A 174 -4.97 4.12 7.99
N SER A 175 -4.82 4.71 9.17
CA SER A 175 -5.33 4.10 10.40
C SER A 175 -6.84 3.91 10.32
N GLN A 176 -7.33 2.77 10.78
CA GLN A 176 -8.75 2.46 10.85
C GLN A 176 -9.58 3.56 11.52
N GLN A 177 -9.00 4.21 12.54
CA GLN A 177 -9.67 5.25 13.31
C GLN A 177 -10.15 6.43 12.46
N TYR A 178 -9.42 6.75 11.39
CA TYR A 178 -9.67 7.94 10.56
C TYR A 178 -10.16 7.61 9.16
N ALA A 179 -10.13 6.34 8.77
CA ALA A 179 -10.38 5.94 7.38
C ALA A 179 -11.78 6.35 6.90
N GLU A 180 -12.82 6.21 7.74
CA GLU A 180 -14.18 6.61 7.37
C GLU A 180 -14.30 8.12 7.13
N GLN A 181 -13.80 8.93 8.05
CA GLN A 181 -13.79 10.40 7.90
C GLN A 181 -12.99 10.83 6.66
N ILE A 182 -11.87 10.16 6.39
CA ILE A 182 -11.05 10.46 5.20
C ILE A 182 -11.82 10.11 3.94
N ALA A 183 -12.52 8.96 3.89
CA ALA A 183 -13.34 8.58 2.75
C ALA A 183 -14.40 9.67 2.43
N ASP A 184 -15.11 10.19 3.44
CA ASP A 184 -16.11 11.25 3.27
C ASP A 184 -15.50 12.50 2.62
N ILE A 185 -14.31 12.90 3.10
CA ILE A 185 -13.60 14.07 2.58
C ILE A 185 -13.14 13.84 1.13
N LEU A 186 -12.57 12.67 0.82
CA LEU A 186 -12.09 12.36 -0.52
C LEU A 186 -13.25 12.29 -1.51
N GLU A 187 -14.34 11.62 -1.18
CA GLU A 187 -15.55 11.56 -2.01
C GLU A 187 -16.10 12.94 -2.31
N SER A 188 -16.16 13.82 -1.31
CA SER A 188 -16.60 15.19 -1.50
C SER A 188 -15.70 15.98 -2.45
N LYS A 189 -14.37 15.81 -2.33
CA LYS A 189 -13.39 16.49 -3.21
C LYS A 189 -13.48 15.98 -4.65
N GLU A 190 -13.49 14.67 -4.85
CA GLU A 190 -13.52 14.06 -6.19
C GLU A 190 -14.85 14.35 -6.92
N ASN A 191 -15.97 14.40 -6.19
CA ASN A 191 -17.26 14.86 -6.74
C ASN A 191 -17.19 16.32 -7.22
N GLY A 192 -16.44 17.20 -6.53
CA GLY A 192 -16.22 18.58 -6.92
C GLY A 192 -15.38 18.78 -8.19
N GLU A 193 -14.56 17.79 -8.58
CA GLU A 193 -13.71 17.88 -9.78
C GLU A 193 -14.52 18.01 -11.07
N SER A 194 -15.67 17.34 -11.16
CA SER A 194 -16.55 17.43 -12.32
C SER A 194 -17.05 18.86 -12.56
N GLU A 195 -17.31 19.60 -11.48
CA GLU A 195 -17.70 21.02 -11.56
C GLU A 195 -16.50 21.88 -12.00
N THR A 196 -15.33 21.61 -11.46
CA THR A 196 -14.08 22.29 -11.86
C THR A 196 -13.80 22.11 -13.35
N LYS A 197 -13.93 20.89 -13.87
CA LYS A 197 -13.78 20.60 -15.31
C LYS A 197 -14.78 21.38 -16.15
N ARG A 198 -16.05 21.43 -15.76
CA ARG A 198 -17.09 22.23 -16.48
C ARG A 198 -16.74 23.72 -16.51
N LYS A 199 -16.21 24.28 -15.43
CA LYS A 199 -15.76 25.68 -15.38
C LYS A 199 -14.60 25.95 -16.35
N ILE A 200 -13.62 25.03 -16.39
CA ILE A 200 -12.51 25.10 -17.34
C ILE A 200 -13.03 25.05 -18.78
N ASP A 201 -13.92 24.09 -19.09
CA ASP A 201 -14.51 23.93 -20.41
C ASP A 201 -15.32 25.19 -20.84
N SER A 202 -15.88 25.93 -19.90
CA SER A 202 -16.54 27.21 -20.15
C SER A 202 -15.58 28.40 -20.33
N GLY A 203 -14.26 28.16 -20.28
CA GLY A 203 -13.22 29.16 -20.50
C GLY A 203 -12.79 29.93 -19.25
N ILE A 204 -13.22 29.51 -18.05
CA ILE A 204 -12.75 30.12 -16.81
C ILE A 204 -11.31 29.66 -16.53
N PRO A 205 -10.34 30.57 -16.37
CA PRO A 205 -8.96 30.20 -16.10
C PRO A 205 -8.80 29.38 -14.82
N LEU A 206 -7.95 28.34 -14.85
CA LEU A 206 -7.67 27.52 -13.68
C LEU A 206 -7.18 28.34 -12.48
N SER A 207 -6.40 29.40 -12.73
CA SER A 207 -5.90 30.30 -11.68
C SER A 207 -7.02 31.04 -10.93
N GLU A 208 -8.13 31.33 -11.59
CA GLU A 208 -9.31 31.93 -10.94
C GLU A 208 -10.06 30.89 -10.11
N ILE A 209 -10.27 29.69 -10.68
CA ILE A 209 -10.96 28.58 -10.00
C ILE A 209 -10.21 28.14 -8.75
N SER A 210 -8.88 28.00 -8.83
CA SER A 210 -8.01 27.57 -7.73
C SER A 210 -7.73 28.70 -6.71
N GLY A 211 -8.04 29.95 -7.08
CA GLY A 211 -7.69 31.13 -6.30
C GLY A 211 -6.22 31.57 -6.42
N ALA A 212 -5.43 30.94 -7.30
CA ALA A 212 -4.02 31.31 -7.52
C ALA A 212 -3.88 32.75 -8.07
N ALA A 213 -4.85 33.22 -8.85
CA ALA A 213 -4.86 34.58 -9.41
C ALA A 213 -4.77 35.69 -8.35
N ARG A 214 -5.21 35.44 -7.11
CA ARG A 214 -5.11 36.41 -5.99
C ARG A 214 -3.65 36.77 -5.66
N PHE A 215 -2.70 35.87 -5.91
CA PHE A 215 -1.28 36.13 -5.65
C PHE A 215 -0.59 36.97 -6.71
N LEU A 216 -1.21 37.15 -7.88
CA LEU A 216 -0.71 38.06 -8.92
C LEU A 216 -1.04 39.52 -8.64
N LYS A 217 -2.04 39.81 -7.78
CA LYS A 217 -2.48 41.18 -7.45
C LYS A 217 -1.71 41.80 -6.27
N GLY A 218 -0.71 41.13 -5.73
CA GLY A 218 0.09 41.58 -4.59
C GLY A 218 1.48 42.12 -4.91
N GLY A 219 1.71 42.57 -6.14
CA GLY A 219 3.00 43.09 -6.64
C GLY A 219 2.89 44.55 -7.10
N GLU A 220 2.26 45.43 -6.31
CA GLU A 220 2.40 46.89 -6.39
C GLU A 220 2.82 47.44 -5.02
#